data_46249a3209e996ae17d71269a6f418ab
#
_entry.id   46249a3209e996ae17d71269a6f418ab
#
_cell.length_a   1.000
_cell.length_b   1.000
_cell.length_c   1.000
_cell.angle_alpha   90.00
_cell.angle_beta   90.00
_cell.angle_gamma   90.00
#
_symmetry.space_group_name_H-M   'P 1'
#
loop_
_entity.id
_entity.type
_entity.pdbx_description
1 polymer ?
#
loop_
_entity_poly.entity_id
_entity_poly.type
_entity_poly.pdbx_seq_one_letter_code
_entity_poly.pdbx_strand_id
1 'polypeptide(L)'
;LIGFSNKNVGDKFETFEVVGTDQNIKRVIKEHKINEVIFSSGDLSYNKMMEIVAKCREENVEFKIVGSNLDFIVGKTAVTMLDDMPVIELSYNISMPQMRFIKFVFDLSIVIPSLFLIYPFIFFKSKLVSTQSDFTKFVLGFPNVLSGSASLVGPQKSDKAKDNFLGKTGLTGYWYIENENPEELEKLNFYYAKNQNIWLDLEI
;
A
#
# COMPACT_ATOMS: atom_id res chain seq x y z
N LEU A 1 2.13 -4.62 -27.13
CA LEU A 1 3.24 -5.24 -26.40
C LEU A 1 2.67 -6.05 -25.26
N ILE A 2 3.06 -7.32 -25.14
CA ILE A 2 2.56 -8.23 -24.09
C ILE A 2 3.77 -8.82 -23.37
N GLY A 3 3.74 -8.82 -22.04
CA GLY A 3 4.67 -9.56 -21.18
C GLY A 3 3.90 -10.65 -20.43
N PHE A 4 4.48 -11.85 -20.31
CA PHE A 4 3.88 -12.95 -19.55
C PHE A 4 4.91 -13.50 -18.55
N SER A 5 4.49 -13.72 -17.32
CA SER A 5 5.38 -14.26 -16.28
C SER A 5 5.79 -15.70 -16.52
N ASN A 6 4.96 -16.49 -17.24
CA ASN A 6 5.15 -17.94 -17.44
C ASN A 6 5.55 -18.29 -18.89
N LYS A 7 5.89 -17.32 -19.74
CA LYS A 7 6.29 -17.53 -21.12
C LYS A 7 7.69 -17.01 -21.38
N ASN A 8 8.39 -17.59 -22.36
CA ASN A 8 9.72 -17.13 -22.73
C ASN A 8 9.64 -15.91 -23.63
N VAL A 9 10.64 -15.03 -23.51
CA VAL A 9 10.79 -13.88 -24.42
C VAL A 9 10.97 -14.37 -25.86
N GLY A 10 10.20 -13.81 -26.79
CA GLY A 10 10.16 -14.23 -28.20
C GLY A 10 9.04 -15.21 -28.55
N ASP A 11 8.33 -15.78 -27.55
CA ASP A 11 7.14 -16.58 -27.83
C ASP A 11 6.04 -15.72 -28.45
N LYS A 12 5.27 -16.29 -29.37
CA LYS A 12 4.12 -15.63 -29.99
C LYS A 12 2.84 -16.10 -29.35
N PHE A 13 1.98 -15.16 -29.02
CA PHE A 13 0.64 -15.40 -28.58
C PHE A 13 -0.34 -14.69 -29.52
N GLU A 14 -1.06 -15.46 -30.33
CA GLU A 14 -1.86 -14.94 -31.43
C GLU A 14 -1.07 -13.99 -32.37
N THR A 15 -1.38 -12.69 -32.31
CA THR A 15 -0.71 -11.64 -33.11
C THR A 15 0.38 -10.90 -32.28
N PHE A 16 0.57 -11.25 -31.04
CA PHE A 16 1.46 -10.54 -30.13
C PHE A 16 2.71 -11.36 -29.80
N GLU A 17 3.81 -10.68 -29.59
CA GLU A 17 5.08 -11.27 -29.18
C GLU A 17 5.39 -10.97 -27.71
N VAL A 18 5.89 -11.97 -26.99
CA VAL A 18 6.35 -11.81 -25.62
C VAL A 18 7.67 -11.06 -25.60
N VAL A 19 7.67 -9.83 -25.11
CA VAL A 19 8.84 -8.93 -25.11
C VAL A 19 9.57 -8.91 -23.78
N GLY A 20 8.97 -9.49 -22.72
CA GLY A 20 9.57 -9.52 -21.39
C GLY A 20 8.86 -10.42 -20.41
N THR A 21 9.44 -10.49 -19.22
CA THR A 21 8.92 -11.23 -18.07
C THR A 21 8.72 -10.27 -16.89
N ASP A 22 8.08 -10.73 -15.83
CA ASP A 22 7.90 -9.98 -14.58
C ASP A 22 9.24 -9.51 -13.96
N GLN A 23 10.33 -10.23 -14.22
CA GLN A 23 11.66 -9.88 -13.70
C GLN A 23 12.27 -8.65 -14.38
N ASN A 24 12.04 -8.48 -15.68
CA ASN A 24 12.63 -7.39 -16.47
C ASN A 24 11.61 -6.31 -16.90
N ILE A 25 10.40 -6.32 -16.32
CA ILE A 25 9.30 -5.44 -16.69
C ILE A 25 9.67 -3.95 -16.65
N LYS A 26 10.44 -3.50 -15.64
CA LYS A 26 10.90 -2.10 -15.54
C LYS A 26 11.72 -1.68 -16.77
N ARG A 27 12.59 -2.56 -17.27
CA ARG A 27 13.38 -2.32 -18.49
C ARG A 27 12.48 -2.26 -19.71
N VAL A 28 11.56 -3.22 -19.86
CA VAL A 28 10.60 -3.26 -20.98
C VAL A 28 9.75 -1.99 -21.03
N ILE A 29 9.24 -1.53 -19.90
CA ILE A 29 8.47 -0.28 -19.80
C ILE A 29 9.28 0.90 -20.36
N LYS A 30 10.56 1.03 -20.00
CA LYS A 30 11.42 2.12 -20.48
C LYS A 30 11.74 2.02 -21.97
N GLU A 31 12.19 0.84 -22.40
CA GLU A 31 12.63 0.61 -23.78
C GLU A 31 11.50 0.81 -24.78
N HIS A 32 10.29 0.35 -24.42
CA HIS A 32 9.11 0.43 -25.29
C HIS A 32 8.19 1.61 -24.99
N LYS A 33 8.53 2.50 -24.03
CA LYS A 33 7.73 3.67 -23.64
C LYS A 33 6.28 3.29 -23.33
N ILE A 34 6.10 2.27 -22.50
CA ILE A 34 4.79 1.76 -22.13
C ILE A 34 4.12 2.74 -21.18
N ASN A 35 2.88 3.13 -21.46
CA ASN A 35 2.09 4.03 -20.63
C ASN A 35 1.09 3.29 -19.75
N GLU A 36 0.76 2.04 -20.10
CA GLU A 36 -0.26 1.26 -19.41
C GLU A 36 0.17 -0.21 -19.33
N VAL A 37 0.01 -0.81 -18.14
CA VAL A 37 0.24 -2.23 -17.89
C VAL A 37 -1.06 -2.85 -17.35
N ILE A 38 -1.53 -3.90 -18.00
CA ILE A 38 -2.75 -4.60 -17.63
C ILE A 38 -2.39 -5.97 -17.06
N PHE A 39 -2.84 -6.25 -15.83
CA PHE A 39 -2.70 -7.55 -15.19
C PHE A 39 -3.95 -8.40 -15.38
N SER A 40 -3.77 -9.67 -15.68
CA SER A 40 -4.82 -10.68 -15.60
C SER A 40 -4.89 -11.25 -14.19
N SER A 41 -6.04 -11.16 -13.53
CA SER A 41 -6.24 -11.69 -12.16
C SER A 41 -6.22 -13.22 -12.09
N GLY A 42 -6.33 -13.91 -13.23
CA GLY A 42 -6.27 -15.38 -13.31
C GLY A 42 -4.85 -15.94 -13.28
N ASP A 43 -3.86 -15.16 -13.72
CA ASP A 43 -2.49 -15.65 -13.97
C ASP A 43 -1.48 -15.21 -12.91
N LEU A 44 -1.74 -14.09 -12.24
CA LEU A 44 -0.84 -13.52 -11.24
C LEU A 44 -1.54 -13.37 -9.89
N SER A 45 -0.86 -13.77 -8.83
CA SER A 45 -1.32 -13.47 -7.49
C SER A 45 -1.27 -11.97 -7.23
N TYR A 46 -2.17 -11.48 -6.39
CA TYR A 46 -2.25 -10.07 -6.03
C TYR A 46 -0.92 -9.52 -5.47
N ASN A 47 -0.25 -10.30 -4.61
CA ASN A 47 1.06 -9.94 -4.05
C ASN A 47 2.12 -9.74 -5.14
N LYS A 48 2.09 -10.59 -6.18
CA LYS A 48 3.02 -10.46 -7.30
C LYS A 48 2.74 -9.22 -8.15
N MET A 49 1.46 -8.90 -8.37
CA MET A 49 1.08 -7.66 -9.05
C MET A 49 1.60 -6.43 -8.29
N MET A 50 1.45 -6.42 -6.96
CA MET A 50 1.92 -5.34 -6.11
C MET A 50 3.45 -5.21 -6.09
N GLU A 51 4.17 -6.32 -6.09
CA GLU A 51 5.64 -6.31 -6.23
C GLU A 51 6.08 -5.63 -7.54
N ILE A 52 5.39 -5.92 -8.64
CA ILE A 52 5.66 -5.32 -9.94
C ILE A 52 5.37 -3.81 -9.92
N VAL A 53 4.22 -3.41 -9.39
CA VAL A 53 3.85 -1.99 -9.25
C VAL A 53 4.89 -1.25 -8.42
N ALA A 54 5.34 -1.84 -7.30
CA ALA A 54 6.38 -1.26 -6.46
C ALA A 54 7.72 -1.07 -7.19
N LYS A 55 8.15 -2.06 -7.97
CA LYS A 55 9.37 -1.98 -8.78
C LYS A 55 9.34 -0.88 -9.85
N CYS A 56 8.15 -0.61 -10.37
CA CYS A 56 7.95 0.36 -11.46
C CYS A 56 7.45 1.73 -10.98
N ARG A 57 7.45 1.99 -9.67
CA ARG A 57 6.90 3.21 -9.04
C ARG A 57 7.48 4.52 -9.59
N GLU A 58 8.74 4.50 -10.02
CA GLU A 58 9.42 5.69 -10.57
C GLU A 58 9.06 5.96 -12.03
N GLU A 59 8.41 5.00 -12.68
CA GLU A 59 8.01 5.11 -14.07
C GLU A 59 6.59 5.73 -14.15
N ASN A 60 6.36 6.55 -15.16
CA ASN A 60 5.05 7.17 -15.38
C ASN A 60 4.14 6.18 -16.15
N VAL A 61 3.65 5.17 -15.46
CA VAL A 61 2.86 4.05 -16.01
C VAL A 61 1.61 3.84 -15.18
N GLU A 62 0.48 3.68 -15.85
CA GLU A 62 -0.77 3.26 -15.23
C GLU A 62 -0.84 1.73 -15.14
N PHE A 63 -1.33 1.25 -14.00
CA PHE A 63 -1.52 -0.18 -13.77
C PHE A 63 -3.01 -0.49 -13.62
N LYS A 64 -3.49 -1.47 -14.37
CA LYS A 64 -4.89 -1.90 -14.38
C LYS A 64 -4.99 -3.40 -14.14
N ILE A 65 -6.07 -3.86 -13.49
CA ILE A 65 -6.37 -5.29 -13.32
C ILE A 65 -7.64 -5.60 -14.09
N VAL A 66 -7.60 -6.69 -14.83
CA VAL A 66 -8.75 -7.26 -15.54
C VAL A 66 -9.02 -8.66 -14.98
N GLY A 67 -10.28 -8.98 -14.67
CA GLY A 67 -10.67 -10.31 -14.22
C GLY A 67 -12.04 -10.35 -13.55
N SER A 68 -12.60 -11.56 -13.47
CA SER A 68 -13.94 -11.83 -12.94
C SER A 68 -14.03 -11.92 -11.40
N ASN A 69 -12.92 -12.10 -10.70
CA ASN A 69 -12.89 -12.30 -9.24
C ASN A 69 -12.45 -11.04 -8.50
N LEU A 70 -13.22 -9.96 -8.70
CA LEU A 70 -12.94 -8.65 -8.10
C LEU A 70 -13.74 -8.38 -6.82
N ASP A 71 -14.39 -9.38 -6.26
CA ASP A 71 -15.30 -9.28 -5.11
C ASP A 71 -14.68 -8.63 -3.86
N PHE A 72 -13.35 -8.64 -3.76
CA PHE A 72 -12.62 -8.05 -2.63
C PHE A 72 -12.14 -6.61 -2.85
N ILE A 73 -12.36 -6.04 -4.06
CA ILE A 73 -11.85 -4.68 -4.39
C ILE A 73 -12.97 -3.63 -4.40
N VAL A 74 -14.21 -4.03 -4.19
CA VAL A 74 -15.38 -3.16 -4.33
C VAL A 74 -15.58 -2.25 -3.12
N GLY A 75 -14.70 -1.24 -3.00
CA GLY A 75 -15.06 0.03 -2.38
C GLY A 75 -15.03 1.07 -3.49
N LYS A 76 -16.03 1.94 -3.58
CA LYS A 76 -16.19 3.14 -4.47
C LYS A 76 -15.07 3.43 -5.51
N THR A 77 -14.61 2.43 -6.23
CA THR A 77 -13.62 2.58 -7.29
C THR A 77 -14.35 2.81 -8.59
N ALA A 78 -13.90 3.74 -9.40
CA ALA A 78 -14.40 3.88 -10.75
C ALA A 78 -14.04 2.60 -11.53
N VAL A 79 -15.01 1.73 -11.74
CA VAL A 79 -14.87 0.60 -12.63
C VAL A 79 -15.09 1.14 -14.04
N THR A 80 -14.05 1.17 -14.83
CA THR A 80 -14.15 1.50 -16.26
C THR A 80 -14.37 0.20 -17.02
N MET A 81 -15.37 0.16 -17.89
CA MET A 81 -15.61 -1.00 -18.75
C MET A 81 -14.80 -0.85 -20.03
N LEU A 82 -13.96 -1.82 -20.30
CA LEU A 82 -13.23 -1.96 -21.55
C LEU A 82 -13.71 -3.24 -22.24
N ASP A 83 -14.40 -3.13 -23.38
CA ASP A 83 -14.97 -4.27 -24.13
C ASP A 83 -15.70 -5.28 -23.22
N ASP A 84 -16.66 -4.79 -22.41
CA ASP A 84 -17.45 -5.57 -21.45
C ASP A 84 -16.65 -6.22 -20.30
N MET A 85 -15.35 -5.93 -20.17
CA MET A 85 -14.55 -6.38 -19.03
C MET A 85 -14.40 -5.27 -17.97
N PRO A 86 -14.63 -5.56 -16.70
CA PRO A 86 -14.38 -4.59 -15.64
C PRO A 86 -12.87 -4.37 -15.47
N VAL A 87 -12.45 -3.13 -15.62
CA VAL A 87 -11.05 -2.70 -15.42
C VAL A 87 -10.97 -1.84 -14.19
N ILE A 88 -10.06 -2.15 -13.28
CA ILE A 88 -9.83 -1.39 -12.06
C ILE A 88 -8.46 -0.72 -12.13
N GLU A 89 -8.46 0.58 -11.93
CA GLU A 89 -7.25 1.37 -11.80
C GLU A 89 -6.59 1.13 -10.42
N LEU A 90 -5.30 0.82 -10.44
CA LEU A 90 -4.48 0.60 -9.24
C LEU A 90 -3.72 1.87 -8.85
N SER A 91 -4.43 2.92 -8.55
CA SER A 91 -3.83 4.12 -7.97
C SER A 91 -3.94 4.07 -6.44
N TYR A 92 -2.82 4.31 -5.75
CA TYR A 92 -2.79 4.35 -4.29
C TYR A 92 -2.57 5.78 -3.81
N ASN A 93 -3.51 6.30 -3.04
CA ASN A 93 -3.40 7.64 -2.46
C ASN A 93 -2.13 7.80 -1.64
N ILE A 94 -1.76 6.77 -0.88
CA ILE A 94 -0.56 6.78 -0.04
C ILE A 94 0.75 6.87 -0.85
N SER A 95 0.72 6.54 -2.13
CA SER A 95 1.89 6.63 -3.02
C SER A 95 2.08 8.03 -3.60
N MET A 96 1.04 8.85 -3.61
CA MET A 96 1.11 10.21 -4.14
C MET A 96 1.95 11.12 -3.23
N PRO A 97 2.96 11.83 -3.75
CA PRO A 97 3.83 12.68 -2.92
C PRO A 97 3.07 13.75 -2.14
N GLN A 98 2.02 14.31 -2.75
CA GLN A 98 1.16 15.31 -2.12
C GLN A 98 0.42 14.74 -0.91
N MET A 99 -0.18 13.54 -1.04
CA MET A 99 -0.90 12.89 0.05
C MET A 99 0.04 12.48 1.19
N ARG A 100 1.25 12.04 0.86
CA ARG A 100 2.30 11.76 1.86
C ARG A 100 2.70 12.99 2.66
N PHE A 101 2.86 14.13 1.98
CA PHE A 101 3.21 15.37 2.64
C PHE A 101 2.08 15.85 3.56
N ILE A 102 0.84 15.86 3.06
CA ILE A 102 -0.35 16.23 3.84
C ILE A 102 -0.48 15.34 5.08
N LYS A 103 -0.35 14.01 4.89
CA LYS A 103 -0.38 13.06 6.00
C LYS A 103 0.72 13.32 7.03
N PHE A 104 1.95 13.54 6.58
CA PHE A 104 3.07 13.82 7.48
C PHE A 104 2.83 15.08 8.31
N VAL A 105 2.34 16.16 7.70
CA VAL A 105 1.99 17.40 8.41
C VAL A 105 0.86 17.15 9.41
N PHE A 106 -0.15 16.37 9.02
CA PHE A 106 -1.24 15.99 9.91
C PHE A 106 -0.75 15.17 11.11
N ASP A 107 0.05 14.14 10.89
CA ASP A 107 0.64 13.33 11.95
C ASP A 107 1.45 14.21 12.94
N LEU A 108 2.29 15.11 12.43
CA LEU A 108 3.06 16.03 13.26
C LEU A 108 2.20 17.00 14.05
N SER A 109 1.09 17.48 13.50
CA SER A 109 0.17 18.39 14.19
C SER A 109 -0.44 17.79 15.45
N ILE A 110 -0.57 16.48 15.51
CA ILE A 110 -1.06 15.72 16.67
C ILE A 110 0.10 15.33 17.59
N VAL A 111 1.20 14.83 17.02
CA VAL A 111 2.31 14.28 17.78
C VAL A 111 3.07 15.37 18.55
N ILE A 112 3.33 16.52 17.94
CA ILE A 112 4.13 17.58 18.59
C ILE A 112 3.47 18.07 19.89
N PRO A 113 2.20 18.49 19.93
CA PRO A 113 1.56 18.86 21.17
C PRO A 113 1.51 17.72 22.19
N SER A 114 1.27 16.50 21.73
CA SER A 114 1.17 15.31 22.58
C SER A 114 2.51 14.94 23.22
N LEU A 115 3.63 15.17 22.54
CA LEU A 115 4.97 14.97 23.10
C LEU A 115 5.26 15.91 24.27
N PHE A 116 4.71 17.13 24.28
CA PHE A 116 4.88 18.05 25.40
C PHE A 116 3.90 17.81 26.53
N LEU A 117 2.64 17.47 26.21
CA LEU A 117 1.56 17.39 27.19
C LEU A 117 1.39 16.00 27.80
N ILE A 118 1.47 14.93 27.01
CA ILE A 118 1.08 13.57 27.41
C ILE A 118 2.30 12.68 27.60
N TYR A 119 3.26 12.78 26.69
CA TYR A 119 4.40 11.86 26.62
C TYR A 119 5.22 11.83 27.92
N PRO A 120 5.57 12.94 28.61
CA PRO A 120 6.36 12.89 29.84
C PRO A 120 5.67 12.05 30.94
N PHE A 121 4.36 12.24 31.10
CA PHE A 121 3.59 11.52 32.14
C PHE A 121 3.54 10.02 31.84
N ILE A 122 3.28 9.66 30.58
CA ILE A 122 3.22 8.26 30.16
C ILE A 122 4.60 7.61 30.24
N PHE A 123 5.66 8.32 29.85
CA PHE A 123 7.03 7.83 29.92
C PHE A 123 7.46 7.53 31.36
N PHE A 124 7.18 8.41 32.32
CA PHE A 124 7.47 8.16 33.73
C PHE A 124 6.62 7.01 34.27
N LYS A 125 5.33 6.98 33.94
CA LYS A 125 4.45 5.89 34.36
C LYS A 125 4.92 4.53 33.81
N SER A 126 5.37 4.48 32.56
CA SER A 126 5.84 3.24 31.92
C SER A 126 7.07 2.63 32.58
N LYS A 127 7.90 3.44 33.26
CA LYS A 127 9.04 2.96 34.04
C LYS A 127 8.66 2.37 35.40
N LEU A 128 7.49 2.77 35.91
CA LEU A 128 7.02 2.34 37.24
C LEU A 128 6.14 1.09 37.19
N VAL A 129 5.51 0.84 36.03
CA VAL A 129 4.54 -0.25 35.87
C VAL A 129 5.07 -1.24 34.82
N SER A 130 5.22 -2.50 35.22
CA SER A 130 5.75 -3.56 34.33
C SER A 130 4.81 -3.92 33.18
N THR A 131 3.48 -3.82 33.37
CA THR A 131 2.49 -4.12 32.33
C THR A 131 2.08 -2.85 31.63
N GLN A 132 2.44 -2.73 30.34
CA GLN A 132 2.09 -1.57 29.54
C GLN A 132 0.77 -1.81 28.80
N SER A 133 -0.17 -0.88 28.94
CA SER A 133 -1.38 -0.86 28.14
C SER A 133 -1.07 -0.49 26.67
N ASP A 134 -1.95 -0.84 25.76
CA ASP A 134 -1.78 -0.53 24.32
C ASP A 134 -1.74 0.98 24.08
N PHE A 135 -2.50 1.76 24.84
CA PHE A 135 -2.39 3.23 24.82
C PHE A 135 -0.98 3.70 25.22
N THR A 136 -0.36 3.08 26.22
CA THR A 136 1.02 3.41 26.61
C THR A 136 2.00 3.13 25.48
N LYS A 137 1.89 1.98 24.83
CA LYS A 137 2.72 1.61 23.66
C LYS A 137 2.52 2.58 22.51
N PHE A 138 1.28 2.96 22.23
CA PHE A 138 0.94 3.95 21.22
C PHE A 138 1.63 5.29 21.46
N VAL A 139 1.51 5.86 22.68
CA VAL A 139 2.14 7.14 23.02
C VAL A 139 3.67 7.04 22.99
N LEU A 140 4.25 5.95 23.48
CA LEU A 140 5.70 5.72 23.43
C LEU A 140 6.25 5.60 21.99
N GLY A 141 5.39 5.32 21.03
CA GLY A 141 5.72 5.32 19.61
C GLY A 141 5.86 6.70 18.95
N PHE A 142 5.41 7.79 19.60
CA PHE A 142 5.43 9.15 19.02
C PHE A 142 6.79 9.65 18.53
N PRO A 143 7.92 9.35 19.21
CA PRO A 143 9.24 9.71 18.71
C PRO A 143 9.55 9.09 17.33
N ASN A 144 9.00 7.90 17.02
CA ASN A 144 9.16 7.25 15.72
C ASN A 144 8.38 7.99 14.61
N VAL A 145 7.24 8.58 14.95
CA VAL A 145 6.48 9.42 14.02
C VAL A 145 7.23 10.73 13.77
N LEU A 146 7.76 11.34 14.81
CA LEU A 146 8.55 12.57 14.70
C LEU A 146 9.80 12.37 13.82
N SER A 147 10.50 11.24 13.98
CA SER A 147 11.65 10.88 13.13
C SER A 147 11.26 10.51 11.70
N GLY A 148 9.97 10.36 11.42
CA GLY A 148 9.46 9.97 10.12
C GLY A 148 9.61 8.47 9.79
N SER A 149 10.00 7.64 10.76
CA SER A 149 10.12 6.17 10.59
C SER A 149 8.77 5.44 10.69
N ALA A 150 7.79 6.05 11.36
CA ALA A 150 6.42 5.55 11.49
C ALA A 150 5.40 6.65 11.14
N SER A 151 4.12 6.28 11.15
CA SER A 151 2.96 7.17 11.01
C SER A 151 2.01 6.92 12.18
N LEU A 152 1.12 7.87 12.52
CA LEU A 152 0.10 7.62 13.55
C LEU A 152 -0.81 6.47 13.12
N VAL A 153 -1.40 6.61 11.94
CA VAL A 153 -2.26 5.59 11.34
C VAL A 153 -1.56 5.01 10.11
N GLY A 154 -1.61 3.70 9.94
CA GLY A 154 -0.96 3.08 8.79
C GLY A 154 -1.09 1.56 8.78
N PRO A 155 -0.54 0.92 7.75
CA PRO A 155 -0.51 -0.53 7.65
C PRO A 155 0.32 -1.17 8.76
N GLN A 156 0.01 -2.41 9.12
CA GLN A 156 0.85 -3.20 10.00
C GLN A 156 2.14 -3.60 9.28
N LYS A 157 3.24 -3.64 10.01
CA LYS A 157 4.50 -4.17 9.48
C LYS A 157 4.33 -5.66 9.18
N SER A 158 4.48 -6.02 7.91
CA SER A 158 4.51 -7.42 7.47
C SER A 158 5.95 -7.83 7.20
N ASP A 159 6.37 -8.98 7.72
CA ASP A 159 7.70 -9.55 7.44
C ASP A 159 7.89 -9.93 5.96
N LYS A 160 6.77 -10.09 5.23
CA LYS A 160 6.75 -10.40 3.81
C LYS A 160 6.86 -9.18 2.90
N ALA A 161 6.45 -8.01 3.39
CA ALA A 161 6.53 -6.76 2.63
C ALA A 161 7.89 -6.10 2.86
N LYS A 162 8.90 -6.50 2.10
CA LYS A 162 10.23 -5.85 2.10
C LYS A 162 10.23 -4.41 1.59
N ASP A 163 9.12 -3.94 1.04
CA ASP A 163 9.04 -2.64 0.38
C ASP A 163 8.06 -1.70 1.09
N ASN A 164 8.47 -0.45 1.24
CA ASN A 164 7.69 0.68 1.75
C ASN A 164 6.50 1.07 0.84
N PHE A 165 5.98 0.11 0.07
CA PHE A 165 4.94 0.35 -0.92
C PHE A 165 3.60 0.77 -0.28
N LEU A 166 3.23 0.13 0.82
CA LEU A 166 1.99 0.44 1.54
C LEU A 166 2.11 1.68 2.46
N GLY A 167 3.19 2.42 2.35
CA GLY A 167 3.48 3.56 3.22
C GLY A 167 4.28 3.18 4.46
N LYS A 168 4.33 4.14 5.41
CA LYS A 168 5.01 3.91 6.69
C LYS A 168 4.13 3.06 7.59
N THR A 169 4.75 2.21 8.41
CA THR A 169 4.05 1.44 9.44
C THR A 169 3.31 2.38 10.39
N GLY A 170 2.03 2.11 10.65
CA GLY A 170 1.23 2.84 11.61
C GLY A 170 1.49 2.40 13.05
N LEU A 171 1.35 3.33 13.99
CA LEU A 171 1.22 3.01 15.41
C LEU A 171 -0.15 2.41 15.73
N THR A 172 -1.17 2.77 14.92
CA THR A 172 -2.49 2.16 14.86
C THR A 172 -2.92 1.98 13.40
N GLY A 173 -4.05 1.32 13.16
CA GLY A 173 -4.60 1.07 11.83
C GLY A 173 -5.78 0.11 11.91
N TYR A 174 -6.37 -0.23 10.78
CA TYR A 174 -7.45 -1.23 10.71
C TYR A 174 -7.09 -2.55 11.39
N TRP A 175 -5.84 -2.96 11.31
CA TRP A 175 -5.30 -4.15 11.98
C TRP A 175 -5.44 -4.13 13.51
N TYR A 176 -5.60 -2.96 14.09
CA TYR A 176 -5.81 -2.81 15.53
C TYR A 176 -7.29 -2.95 15.92
N ILE A 177 -8.18 -2.55 15.04
CA ILE A 177 -9.63 -2.56 15.25
C ILE A 177 -10.19 -3.95 14.91
N GLU A 178 -9.77 -4.50 13.79
CA GLU A 178 -10.20 -5.79 13.28
C GLU A 178 -9.09 -6.82 13.48
N ASN A 179 -9.18 -7.57 14.57
CA ASN A 179 -8.18 -8.56 14.99
C ASN A 179 -8.41 -9.90 14.27
N GLU A 180 -8.24 -9.92 12.93
CA GLU A 180 -8.61 -11.04 12.07
C GLU A 180 -7.40 -11.77 11.45
N ASN A 181 -7.69 -12.78 10.62
CA ASN A 181 -6.73 -13.67 9.98
C ASN A 181 -5.68 -12.92 9.15
N PRO A 182 -4.44 -13.45 9.00
CA PRO A 182 -3.37 -12.80 8.25
C PRO A 182 -3.72 -12.42 6.81
N GLU A 183 -4.62 -13.16 6.15
CA GLU A 183 -5.08 -12.86 4.78
C GLU A 183 -6.01 -11.65 4.73
N GLU A 184 -6.86 -11.49 5.73
CA GLU A 184 -7.76 -10.33 5.86
C GLU A 184 -7.00 -9.08 6.25
N LEU A 185 -6.00 -9.22 7.11
CA LEU A 185 -5.08 -8.15 7.46
C LEU A 185 -4.38 -7.54 6.23
N GLU A 186 -3.94 -8.37 5.31
CA GLU A 186 -3.30 -7.90 4.07
C GLU A 186 -4.30 -7.11 3.21
N LYS A 187 -5.55 -7.57 3.09
CA LYS A 187 -6.63 -6.84 2.40
C LYS A 187 -6.92 -5.48 3.06
N LEU A 188 -6.97 -5.43 4.39
CA LEU A 188 -7.18 -4.20 5.15
C LEU A 188 -6.05 -3.18 4.95
N ASN A 189 -4.80 -3.64 4.96
CA ASN A 189 -3.64 -2.81 4.66
C ASN A 189 -3.71 -2.22 3.25
N PHE A 190 -4.14 -3.01 2.26
CA PHE A 190 -4.34 -2.52 0.90
C PHE A 190 -5.50 -1.55 0.79
N TYR A 191 -6.62 -1.84 1.44
CA TYR A 191 -7.76 -0.93 1.49
C TYR A 191 -7.35 0.42 2.03
N TYR A 192 -6.62 0.44 3.16
CA TYR A 192 -6.08 1.66 3.74
C TYR A 192 -5.16 2.40 2.77
N ALA A 193 -4.16 1.71 2.20
CA ALA A 193 -3.19 2.33 1.29
C ALA A 193 -3.85 2.99 0.07
N LYS A 194 -4.91 2.37 -0.46
CA LYS A 194 -5.68 2.85 -1.59
C LYS A 194 -6.52 4.08 -1.25
N ASN A 195 -7.21 4.04 -0.10
CA ASN A 195 -8.21 5.03 0.27
C ASN A 195 -7.68 6.08 1.26
N GLN A 196 -6.39 6.02 1.61
CA GLN A 196 -5.79 6.88 2.62
C GLN A 196 -6.10 8.36 2.34
N ASN A 197 -6.67 8.99 3.36
CA ASN A 197 -6.90 10.43 3.45
C ASN A 197 -7.05 10.81 4.93
N ILE A 198 -7.04 12.11 5.24
CA ILE A 198 -7.12 12.59 6.63
C ILE A 198 -8.40 12.13 7.34
N TRP A 199 -9.54 12.07 6.64
CA TRP A 199 -10.80 11.64 7.24
C TRP A 199 -10.76 10.19 7.66
N LEU A 200 -10.18 9.33 6.83
CA LEU A 200 -9.96 7.93 7.15
C LEU A 200 -9.00 7.75 8.33
N ASP A 201 -7.95 8.58 8.41
CA ASP A 201 -7.01 8.57 9.53
C ASP A 201 -7.66 9.02 10.85
N LEU A 202 -8.69 9.87 10.79
CA LEU A 202 -9.46 10.30 11.97
C LEU A 202 -10.53 9.28 12.41
N GLU A 203 -11.00 8.45 11.49
CA GLU A 203 -12.00 7.42 11.76
C GLU A 203 -11.39 6.20 12.46
N ILE A 204 -10.11 5.94 12.23
CA ILE A 204 -9.31 4.85 12.83
C ILE A 204 -8.73 5.29 14.18
#